data_d58dfb978c97fa9de179dc51f89a2d9b
#
_entry.id   d58dfb978c97fa9de179dc51f89a2d9b
#
_cell.length_a   1.000
_cell.length_b   1.000
_cell.length_c   1.000
_cell.angle_alpha   90.00
_cell.angle_beta   90.00
_cell.angle_gamma   90.00
#
_symmetry.space_group_name_H-M   'P 1'
#
loop_
_entity.id
_entity.type
_entity.pdbx_description
1 polymer ?
#
loop_
_entity_poly.entity_id
_entity_poly.type
_entity_poly.pdbx_seq_one_letter_code
_entity_poly.pdbx_strand_id
1 'polypeptide(L)'
;TSFFGKKGLPLSNRQIMPEHSRKLIRQEMPNSKGRSVARKKNALQDRVLLLLRQAARAGKQAVPEAFQGVTKSRIEAVLKAIDRSTPDIVDAVFALLDDQNDSWFSNAPEGAKLCHGATTAHVGAHVGILQRSGSIKLDREGRDYWIKPLRELGAIEAIYLDPVSMTFYPGHIVAKSPNCAYRLENAFKRILQADEKEWPGMLKAWVREDMVRERAELQARIADESRQFLDTKHSDLIESACTHYVPRFLPGYAILYVDDGDGDRITKEDCVRLKGAGITISLSDSMPDVLLWNRDTNNLWVIEAVTSDGEVDEQKISNLRKFAEKHGKMGIGFTTVYRSWRDTAARQGKYKNIAPGSYVWILEDPSKHFLAESFP
;
A
#
# COMPACT_ATOMS: atom_id res chain seq x y z
N THR A 1 -37.05 0.70 31.81
CA THR A 1 -37.84 1.62 30.94
C THR A 1 -37.02 2.86 30.62
N SER A 2 -36.42 2.96 29.48
CA SER A 2 -36.48 4.11 28.60
C SER A 2 -35.56 3.97 27.42
N PHE A 3 -36.14 4.18 26.29
CA PHE A 3 -35.65 4.25 24.91
C PHE A 3 -34.49 5.22 24.72
N PHE A 4 -33.46 4.80 23.95
CA PHE A 4 -32.57 5.71 23.22
C PHE A 4 -32.83 5.58 21.72
N GLY A 5 -33.45 6.62 21.19
CA GLY A 5 -33.70 6.77 19.76
C GLY A 5 -32.41 7.09 18.97
N LYS A 6 -32.13 6.27 17.94
CA LYS A 6 -31.15 6.57 16.92
C LYS A 6 -31.67 7.69 16.02
N LYS A 7 -31.08 8.88 16.11
CA LYS A 7 -31.22 9.93 15.08
C LYS A 7 -30.16 9.69 14.00
N GLY A 8 -30.59 9.26 12.83
CA GLY A 8 -29.75 9.19 11.64
C GLY A 8 -29.40 10.58 11.12
N LEU A 9 -28.15 10.77 10.77
CA LEU A 9 -27.66 11.91 10.01
C LEU A 9 -28.05 11.81 8.53
N PRO A 10 -28.35 12.91 7.84
CA PRO A 10 -28.80 12.88 6.46
C PRO A 10 -27.64 12.55 5.51
N LEU A 11 -27.87 11.60 4.65
CA LEU A 11 -27.02 11.20 3.52
C LEU A 11 -27.08 12.28 2.43
N SER A 12 -26.04 13.08 2.28
CA SER A 12 -25.90 13.98 1.14
C SER A 12 -24.61 13.66 0.37
N ASN A 13 -24.79 13.43 -0.92
CA ASN A 13 -23.79 13.25 -1.98
C ASN A 13 -22.93 11.98 -1.96
N ARG A 14 -23.58 10.85 -2.22
CA ARG A 14 -22.91 9.67 -2.75
C ARG A 14 -22.72 9.84 -4.27
N GLN A 15 -21.48 10.02 -4.72
CA GLN A 15 -21.13 9.64 -6.09
C GLN A 15 -21.09 8.10 -6.15
N ILE A 16 -22.23 7.52 -6.46
CA ILE A 16 -22.39 6.05 -6.52
C ILE A 16 -21.82 5.60 -7.87
N MET A 17 -20.89 4.66 -7.85
CA MET A 17 -20.47 3.96 -9.07
C MET A 17 -21.69 3.38 -9.81
N PRO A 18 -21.74 3.44 -11.15
CA PRO A 18 -22.87 2.94 -11.94
C PRO A 18 -23.16 1.47 -11.63
N GLU A 19 -24.43 1.12 -11.53
CA GLU A 19 -24.91 -0.23 -11.21
C GLU A 19 -24.42 -1.30 -12.22
N HIS A 20 -24.09 -0.88 -13.42
CA HIS A 20 -23.53 -1.71 -14.49
C HIS A 20 -22.12 -2.22 -14.15
N SER A 21 -21.28 -1.37 -13.55
CA SER A 21 -19.94 -1.75 -13.05
C SER A 21 -20.02 -2.77 -11.91
N ARG A 22 -21.08 -2.72 -11.10
CA ARG A 22 -21.32 -3.68 -9.99
C ARG A 22 -21.60 -5.11 -10.45
N LYS A 23 -22.33 -5.28 -11.56
CA LYS A 23 -22.67 -6.61 -12.09
C LYS A 23 -21.50 -7.28 -12.80
N LEU A 24 -20.65 -6.51 -13.48
CA LEU A 24 -19.52 -7.03 -14.25
C LEU A 24 -18.34 -7.46 -13.36
N ILE A 25 -18.10 -6.78 -12.25
CA ILE A 25 -17.10 -7.17 -11.25
C ILE A 25 -17.41 -8.55 -10.62
N ARG A 26 -18.71 -8.91 -10.52
CA ARG A 26 -19.13 -10.24 -10.02
C ARG A 26 -19.01 -11.38 -11.06
N GLN A 27 -18.93 -11.07 -12.35
CA GLN A 27 -18.94 -12.09 -13.41
C GLN A 27 -17.56 -12.44 -13.98
N GLU A 28 -16.53 -11.63 -13.76
CA GLU A 28 -15.19 -11.85 -14.34
C GLU A 28 -14.12 -12.33 -13.34
N MET A 29 -14.44 -13.29 -12.51
CA MET A 29 -13.38 -14.16 -11.96
C MET A 29 -12.91 -15.09 -13.09
N PRO A 30 -11.64 -15.06 -13.50
CA PRO A 30 -11.23 -15.76 -14.72
C PRO A 30 -11.26 -17.26 -14.53
N ASN A 31 -12.23 -17.90 -15.14
CA ASN A 31 -12.18 -19.30 -15.47
C ASN A 31 -10.99 -19.53 -16.43
N SER A 32 -10.41 -20.69 -16.45
CA SER A 32 -9.15 -21.08 -17.12
C SER A 32 -8.95 -20.64 -18.59
N LYS A 33 -9.97 -20.10 -19.25
CA LYS A 33 -9.91 -19.49 -20.59
C LYS A 33 -9.28 -18.08 -20.60
N GLY A 34 -9.18 -17.38 -19.46
CA GLY A 34 -8.57 -16.03 -19.35
C GLY A 34 -7.06 -16.00 -19.58
N ARG A 35 -6.36 -17.15 -19.45
CA ARG A 35 -4.90 -17.20 -19.66
C ARG A 35 -4.46 -16.88 -21.09
N SER A 36 -5.28 -17.15 -22.11
CA SER A 36 -4.90 -16.89 -23.50
C SER A 36 -5.05 -15.42 -23.91
N VAL A 37 -6.03 -14.71 -23.34
CA VAL A 37 -6.27 -13.28 -23.60
C VAL A 37 -5.25 -12.42 -22.83
N ALA A 38 -4.94 -12.76 -21.60
CA ALA A 38 -3.89 -12.10 -20.82
C ALA A 38 -2.50 -12.23 -21.49
N ARG A 39 -2.20 -13.39 -22.12
CA ARG A 39 -0.93 -13.60 -22.84
C ARG A 39 -0.79 -12.74 -24.11
N LYS A 40 -1.89 -12.45 -24.82
CA LYS A 40 -1.88 -11.54 -25.99
C LYS A 40 -1.75 -10.06 -25.58
N LYS A 41 -2.34 -9.66 -24.43
CA LYS A 41 -2.24 -8.27 -23.92
C LYS A 41 -0.83 -7.94 -23.41
N ASN A 42 -0.14 -8.88 -22.76
CA ASN A 42 1.25 -8.69 -22.33
C ASN A 42 2.22 -8.50 -23.52
N ALA A 43 1.93 -9.09 -24.69
CA ALA A 43 2.80 -8.99 -25.85
C ALA A 43 2.92 -7.54 -26.41
N LEU A 44 1.91 -6.69 -26.23
CA LEU A 44 1.98 -5.27 -26.66
C LEU A 44 2.82 -4.43 -25.69
N GLN A 45 2.65 -4.63 -24.39
CA GLN A 45 3.49 -4.01 -23.36
C GLN A 45 4.95 -4.44 -23.51
N ASP A 46 5.20 -5.74 -23.73
CA ASP A 46 6.54 -6.26 -23.96
C ASP A 46 7.21 -5.63 -25.19
N ARG A 47 6.44 -5.32 -26.25
CA ARG A 47 6.94 -4.69 -27.46
C ARG A 47 7.32 -3.22 -27.23
N VAL A 48 6.49 -2.45 -26.53
CA VAL A 48 6.82 -1.05 -26.16
C VAL A 48 8.06 -1.01 -25.27
N LEU A 49 8.12 -1.86 -24.26
CA LEU A 49 9.28 -1.99 -23.37
C LEU A 49 10.55 -2.42 -24.13
N LEU A 50 10.42 -3.27 -25.15
CA LEU A 50 11.54 -3.67 -26.00
C LEU A 50 12.07 -2.49 -26.83
N LEU A 51 11.21 -1.69 -27.43
CA LEU A 51 11.56 -0.50 -28.21
C LEU A 51 12.25 0.56 -27.34
N LEU A 52 11.73 0.79 -26.12
CA LEU A 52 12.33 1.70 -25.15
C LEU A 52 13.72 1.22 -24.71
N ARG A 53 13.90 -0.09 -24.47
CA ARG A 53 15.21 -0.68 -24.18
C ARG A 53 16.20 -0.51 -25.33
N GLN A 54 15.74 -0.66 -26.56
CA GLN A 54 16.58 -0.46 -27.75
C GLN A 54 16.99 1.01 -27.90
N ALA A 55 16.08 1.95 -27.66
CA ALA A 55 16.36 3.39 -27.69
C ALA A 55 17.36 3.80 -26.59
N ALA A 56 17.22 3.28 -25.38
CA ALA A 56 18.14 3.51 -24.28
C ALA A 56 19.55 2.96 -24.59
N ARG A 57 19.64 1.73 -25.14
CA ARG A 57 20.92 1.12 -25.54
C ARG A 57 21.61 1.84 -26.71
N ALA A 58 20.83 2.49 -27.57
CA ALA A 58 21.36 3.29 -28.66
C ALA A 58 21.86 4.69 -28.22
N GLY A 59 21.91 4.97 -26.90
CA GLY A 59 22.38 6.26 -26.37
C GLY A 59 21.45 7.44 -26.66
N LYS A 60 20.21 7.17 -27.11
CA LYS A 60 19.19 8.22 -27.24
C LYS A 60 18.71 8.63 -25.86
N GLN A 61 18.59 9.95 -25.65
CA GLN A 61 18.01 10.47 -24.42
C GLN A 61 16.61 9.87 -24.23
N ALA A 62 16.45 9.04 -23.19
CA ALA A 62 15.23 8.30 -22.99
C ALA A 62 14.18 9.08 -22.16
N VAL A 63 14.63 10.06 -21.38
CA VAL A 63 13.79 10.99 -20.61
C VAL A 63 14.29 12.43 -20.80
N PRO A 64 13.40 13.43 -20.81
CA PRO A 64 13.78 14.84 -20.82
C PRO A 64 14.41 15.25 -19.48
N GLU A 65 14.92 16.46 -19.41
CA GLU A 65 15.43 17.06 -18.18
C GLU A 65 14.29 17.30 -17.15
N ALA A 66 13.11 17.60 -17.64
CA ALA A 66 11.93 17.85 -16.82
C ALA A 66 10.65 17.26 -17.44
N PHE A 67 9.75 16.75 -16.59
CA PHE A 67 8.38 16.47 -16.92
C PHE A 67 7.48 17.51 -16.27
N GLN A 68 6.52 18.06 -17.00
CA GLN A 68 5.58 19.08 -16.51
C GLN A 68 6.30 20.27 -15.83
N GLY A 69 7.50 20.64 -16.30
CA GLY A 69 8.31 21.69 -15.73
C GLY A 69 9.08 21.31 -14.45
N VAL A 70 9.00 20.07 -14.00
CA VAL A 70 9.63 19.59 -12.76
C VAL A 70 10.88 18.75 -13.10
N THR A 71 12.04 19.17 -12.56
CA THR A 71 13.30 18.44 -12.66
C THR A 71 13.50 17.49 -11.49
N LYS A 72 14.39 16.50 -11.63
CA LYS A 72 14.79 15.64 -10.51
C LYS A 72 15.40 16.39 -9.33
N SER A 73 16.16 17.45 -9.61
CA SER A 73 16.74 18.30 -8.56
C SER A 73 15.65 19.01 -7.73
N ARG A 74 14.57 19.47 -8.35
CA ARG A 74 13.41 20.02 -7.64
C ARG A 74 12.73 18.95 -6.76
N ILE A 75 12.49 17.76 -7.28
CA ILE A 75 11.91 16.64 -6.51
C ILE A 75 12.79 16.32 -5.30
N GLU A 76 14.10 16.23 -5.52
CA GLU A 76 15.07 15.95 -4.46
C GLU A 76 15.06 17.04 -3.37
N ALA A 77 15.03 18.31 -3.75
CA ALA A 77 14.96 19.42 -2.81
C ALA A 77 13.69 19.37 -1.94
N VAL A 78 12.53 19.16 -2.55
CA VAL A 78 11.25 19.04 -1.83
C VAL A 78 11.26 17.83 -0.90
N LEU A 79 11.71 16.66 -1.35
CA LEU A 79 11.78 15.45 -0.55
C LEU A 79 12.81 15.54 0.59
N LYS A 80 13.95 16.21 0.38
CA LYS A 80 14.94 16.48 1.44
C LYS A 80 14.39 17.34 2.55
N ALA A 81 13.56 18.32 2.22
CA ALA A 81 12.95 19.20 3.22
C ALA A 81 11.98 18.47 4.18
N ILE A 82 11.62 17.23 3.88
CA ILE A 82 10.74 16.37 4.69
C ILE A 82 11.39 15.02 5.07
N ASP A 83 12.72 14.92 4.93
CA ASP A 83 13.50 13.71 5.24
C ASP A 83 13.03 12.44 4.52
N ARG A 84 12.60 12.56 3.27
CA ARG A 84 12.09 11.46 2.44
C ARG A 84 12.86 11.28 1.11
N SER A 85 14.02 11.93 0.99
CA SER A 85 14.79 11.86 -0.25
C SER A 85 15.67 10.61 -0.30
N THR A 86 15.33 9.71 -1.22
CA THR A 86 16.24 8.66 -1.70
C THR A 86 16.27 8.69 -3.22
N PRO A 87 17.34 8.19 -3.88
CA PRO A 87 17.39 8.14 -5.34
C PRO A 87 16.19 7.42 -5.96
N ASP A 88 15.71 6.34 -5.31
CA ASP A 88 14.61 5.54 -5.80
C ASP A 88 13.26 6.29 -5.69
N ILE A 89 13.05 7.04 -4.59
CA ILE A 89 11.84 7.87 -4.42
C ILE A 89 11.85 9.03 -5.42
N VAL A 90 12.98 9.71 -5.61
CA VAL A 90 13.14 10.78 -6.61
C VAL A 90 12.81 10.28 -8.01
N ASP A 91 13.38 9.14 -8.40
CA ASP A 91 13.14 8.52 -9.70
C ASP A 91 11.68 8.06 -9.87
N ALA A 92 11.06 7.54 -8.81
CA ALA A 92 9.65 7.14 -8.83
C ALA A 92 8.70 8.34 -9.01
N VAL A 93 8.94 9.44 -8.28
CA VAL A 93 8.16 10.68 -8.44
C VAL A 93 8.34 11.25 -9.84
N PHE A 94 9.57 11.23 -10.37
CA PHE A 94 9.86 11.70 -11.73
C PHE A 94 9.12 10.85 -12.78
N ALA A 95 9.06 9.53 -12.61
CA ALA A 95 8.27 8.65 -13.46
C ALA A 95 6.77 8.96 -13.43
N LEU A 96 6.22 9.30 -12.25
CA LEU A 96 4.81 9.66 -12.08
C LEU A 96 4.46 11.05 -12.63
N LEU A 97 5.44 11.85 -13.04
CA LEU A 97 5.24 13.12 -13.73
C LEU A 97 5.24 12.98 -15.25
N ASP A 98 5.58 11.82 -15.82
CA ASP A 98 5.73 11.63 -17.25
C ASP A 98 4.42 11.88 -18.00
N ASP A 99 4.35 13.02 -18.65
CA ASP A 99 3.24 13.48 -19.50
C ASP A 99 3.52 13.31 -21.01
N GLN A 100 4.65 12.74 -21.38
CA GLN A 100 5.08 12.55 -22.76
C GLN A 100 4.76 11.13 -23.25
N ASN A 101 5.09 10.11 -22.45
CA ASN A 101 4.80 8.74 -22.80
C ASN A 101 3.31 8.42 -22.61
N ASP A 102 2.74 7.71 -23.58
CA ASP A 102 1.39 7.19 -23.45
C ASP A 102 1.30 6.19 -22.30
N SER A 103 0.11 6.06 -21.74
CA SER A 103 -0.16 5.08 -20.67
C SER A 103 0.22 3.66 -21.11
N TRP A 104 0.87 2.95 -20.21
CA TRP A 104 1.26 1.55 -20.46
C TRP A 104 0.17 0.53 -20.11
N PHE A 105 -1.01 0.99 -19.75
CA PHE A 105 -2.18 0.11 -19.68
C PHE A 105 -2.69 -0.20 -21.07
N SER A 106 -2.94 -1.47 -21.35
CA SER A 106 -3.50 -1.90 -22.66
C SER A 106 -4.90 -1.37 -22.95
N ASN A 107 -5.63 -0.97 -21.91
CA ASN A 107 -7.00 -0.46 -21.97
C ASN A 107 -7.08 0.97 -21.41
N ALA A 108 -6.01 1.74 -21.49
CA ALA A 108 -6.04 3.13 -21.06
C ALA A 108 -7.03 3.94 -21.89
N PRO A 109 -7.64 4.99 -21.31
CA PRO A 109 -8.41 5.97 -22.08
C PRO A 109 -7.56 6.54 -23.22
N GLU A 110 -8.18 6.90 -24.31
CA GLU A 110 -7.51 7.57 -25.42
C GLU A 110 -6.83 8.87 -24.93
N GLY A 111 -5.59 9.06 -25.32
CA GLY A 111 -4.78 10.21 -24.89
C GLY A 111 -4.28 10.15 -23.44
N ALA A 112 -4.52 9.08 -22.72
CA ALA A 112 -3.98 8.92 -21.37
C ALA A 112 -2.46 8.80 -21.40
N LYS A 113 -1.78 9.54 -20.53
CA LYS A 113 -0.34 9.52 -20.32
C LYS A 113 0.04 8.71 -19.08
N LEU A 114 1.33 8.39 -18.93
CA LEU A 114 1.82 7.63 -17.79
C LEU A 114 1.49 8.32 -16.45
N CYS A 115 1.56 9.65 -16.40
CA CYS A 115 1.22 10.45 -15.21
C CYS A 115 -0.26 10.37 -14.78
N HIS A 116 -1.16 9.91 -15.66
CA HIS A 116 -2.57 9.72 -15.30
C HIS A 116 -2.80 8.46 -14.47
N GLY A 117 -1.84 7.51 -14.51
CA GLY A 117 -1.86 6.32 -13.69
C GLY A 117 -0.80 5.31 -14.12
N ALA A 118 0.02 4.88 -13.17
CA ALA A 118 1.07 3.89 -13.39
C ALA A 118 1.05 2.82 -12.30
N THR A 119 1.12 1.55 -12.70
CA THR A 119 1.31 0.45 -11.75
C THR A 119 2.72 0.51 -11.16
N THR A 120 2.95 -0.17 -10.04
CA THR A 120 4.31 -0.34 -9.47
C THR A 120 5.28 -0.92 -10.50
N ALA A 121 4.80 -1.84 -11.35
CA ALA A 121 5.61 -2.41 -12.42
C ALA A 121 5.94 -1.40 -13.53
N HIS A 122 5.00 -0.50 -13.85
CA HIS A 122 5.23 0.59 -14.81
C HIS A 122 6.29 1.56 -14.30
N VAL A 123 6.17 2.02 -13.04
CA VAL A 123 7.15 2.91 -12.41
C VAL A 123 8.52 2.24 -12.36
N GLY A 124 8.61 1.00 -11.89
CA GLY A 124 9.87 0.26 -11.84
C GLY A 124 10.52 0.08 -13.22
N ALA A 125 9.71 -0.18 -14.26
CA ALA A 125 10.19 -0.29 -15.63
C ALA A 125 10.63 1.05 -16.21
N HIS A 126 9.89 2.14 -15.95
CA HIS A 126 10.28 3.49 -16.36
C HIS A 126 11.64 3.87 -15.77
N VAL A 127 11.80 3.68 -14.46
CA VAL A 127 13.09 3.98 -13.80
C VAL A 127 14.21 3.12 -14.38
N GLY A 128 14.04 1.81 -14.45
CA GLY A 128 15.10 0.92 -14.90
C GLY A 128 15.47 1.08 -16.38
N ILE A 129 14.50 1.36 -17.25
CA ILE A 129 14.72 1.39 -18.70
C ILE A 129 15.02 2.79 -19.19
N LEU A 130 14.22 3.78 -18.80
CA LEU A 130 14.30 5.12 -19.34
C LEU A 130 15.27 6.00 -18.55
N GLN A 131 15.30 5.89 -17.22
CA GLN A 131 16.12 6.76 -16.39
C GLN A 131 17.52 6.19 -16.11
N ARG A 132 17.66 4.87 -15.97
CA ARG A 132 18.90 4.18 -15.57
C ARG A 132 19.48 3.28 -16.66
N SER A 133 19.12 3.52 -17.91
CA SER A 133 19.66 2.82 -19.11
C SER A 133 19.64 1.28 -19.02
N GLY A 134 18.68 0.70 -18.33
CA GLY A 134 18.50 -0.75 -18.21
C GLY A 134 19.44 -1.46 -17.24
N SER A 135 20.31 -0.73 -16.52
CA SER A 135 21.32 -1.34 -15.65
C SER A 135 20.80 -1.73 -14.27
N ILE A 136 19.87 -0.98 -13.72
CA ILE A 136 19.33 -1.23 -12.36
C ILE A 136 17.81 -1.01 -12.40
N LYS A 137 17.04 -2.09 -12.27
CA LYS A 137 15.59 -1.99 -12.07
C LYS A 137 15.32 -1.57 -10.62
N LEU A 138 14.26 -0.79 -10.39
CA LEU A 138 13.65 -0.78 -9.07
C LEU A 138 13.11 -2.19 -8.82
N ASP A 139 13.50 -2.76 -7.69
CA ASP A 139 13.04 -4.06 -7.29
C ASP A 139 11.52 -4.02 -7.06
N ARG A 140 10.81 -5.06 -7.50
CA ARG A 140 9.36 -5.19 -7.23
C ARG A 140 9.08 -5.36 -5.74
N GLU A 141 10.01 -5.96 -5.01
CA GLU A 141 9.97 -6.09 -3.56
C GLU A 141 10.28 -4.77 -2.86
N GLY A 142 10.97 -3.86 -3.54
CA GLY A 142 11.22 -2.48 -3.10
C GLY A 142 10.01 -1.54 -3.12
N ARG A 143 8.80 -2.02 -3.45
CA ARG A 143 7.55 -1.25 -3.33
C ARG A 143 7.46 -0.57 -1.96
N ASP A 144 7.83 -1.26 -0.90
CA ASP A 144 7.77 -0.76 0.47
C ASP A 144 8.81 0.35 0.75
N TYR A 145 9.84 0.47 -0.08
CA TYR A 145 10.89 1.47 0.07
C TYR A 145 10.70 2.74 -0.78
N TRP A 146 9.87 2.71 -1.82
CA TRP A 146 9.72 3.87 -2.72
C TRP A 146 8.26 4.25 -3.05
N ILE A 147 7.28 3.34 -2.95
CA ILE A 147 5.85 3.68 -3.08
C ILE A 147 5.22 3.93 -1.71
N LYS A 148 5.48 3.06 -0.73
CA LYS A 148 4.89 3.16 0.61
C LYS A 148 5.18 4.51 1.26
N PRO A 149 6.44 5.03 1.30
CA PRO A 149 6.69 6.34 1.88
C PRO A 149 5.93 7.50 1.23
N LEU A 150 5.69 7.42 -0.08
CA LEU A 150 4.90 8.43 -0.80
C LEU A 150 3.40 8.33 -0.47
N ARG A 151 2.89 7.12 -0.26
CA ARG A 151 1.51 6.90 0.16
C ARG A 151 1.26 7.40 1.58
N GLU A 152 2.15 7.07 2.52
CA GLU A 152 2.08 7.51 3.91
C GLU A 152 1.98 9.03 4.04
N LEU A 153 2.71 9.76 3.21
CA LEU A 153 2.64 11.22 3.11
C LEU A 153 1.35 11.70 2.41
N GLY A 154 0.62 10.84 1.72
CA GLY A 154 -0.44 11.24 0.82
C GLY A 154 0.07 11.98 -0.44
N ALA A 155 1.35 11.79 -0.81
CA ALA A 155 1.95 12.40 -2.00
C ALA A 155 1.51 11.70 -3.29
N ILE A 156 1.04 10.46 -3.20
CA ILE A 156 0.44 9.71 -4.29
C ILE A 156 -0.94 9.21 -3.93
N GLU A 157 -1.81 9.16 -4.93
CA GLU A 157 -3.15 8.59 -4.84
C GLU A 157 -3.16 7.18 -5.41
N ALA A 158 -3.85 6.27 -4.73
CA ALA A 158 -4.22 4.99 -5.29
C ALA A 158 -5.40 5.16 -6.24
N ILE A 159 -5.31 4.60 -7.43
CA ILE A 159 -6.35 4.64 -8.45
C ILE A 159 -6.55 3.27 -9.08
N TYR A 160 -7.68 3.09 -9.72
CA TYR A 160 -8.07 1.87 -10.38
C TYR A 160 -8.55 2.17 -11.79
N LEU A 161 -8.03 1.43 -12.79
CA LEU A 161 -8.54 1.46 -14.15
C LEU A 161 -9.70 0.48 -14.29
N ASP A 162 -10.91 0.99 -14.47
CA ASP A 162 -12.05 0.13 -14.79
C ASP A 162 -11.91 -0.41 -16.23
N PRO A 163 -11.84 -1.74 -16.40
CA PRO A 163 -11.65 -2.34 -17.70
C PRO A 163 -12.87 -2.21 -18.64
N VAL A 164 -14.03 -1.80 -18.11
CA VAL A 164 -15.27 -1.66 -18.87
C VAL A 164 -15.45 -0.23 -19.35
N SER A 165 -15.39 0.74 -18.44
CA SER A 165 -15.54 2.15 -18.80
C SER A 165 -14.24 2.76 -19.33
N MET A 166 -13.11 2.04 -19.20
CA MET A 166 -11.77 2.55 -19.55
C MET A 166 -11.46 3.89 -18.87
N THR A 167 -11.86 4.03 -17.61
CA THR A 167 -11.71 5.26 -16.84
C THR A 167 -10.95 4.98 -15.54
N PHE A 168 -10.11 5.92 -15.12
CA PHE A 168 -9.46 5.85 -13.83
C PHE A 168 -10.38 6.36 -12.73
N TYR A 169 -10.61 5.53 -11.73
CA TYR A 169 -11.34 5.86 -10.51
C TYR A 169 -10.41 5.92 -9.31
N PRO A 170 -10.72 6.73 -8.29
CA PRO A 170 -10.00 6.71 -7.02
C PRO A 170 -10.14 5.38 -6.28
N GLY A 171 -9.08 5.00 -5.58
CA GLY A 171 -9.05 3.81 -4.72
C GLY A 171 -8.45 2.57 -5.36
N HIS A 172 -8.08 1.61 -4.50
CA HIS A 172 -7.67 0.27 -4.93
C HIS A 172 -8.78 -0.72 -4.64
N ILE A 173 -9.18 -1.46 -5.65
CA ILE A 173 -10.16 -2.52 -5.51
C ILE A 173 -9.49 -3.79 -4.94
N VAL A 174 -8.29 -4.12 -5.45
CA VAL A 174 -7.43 -5.22 -4.97
C VAL A 174 -5.99 -4.78 -5.11
N ALA A 175 -5.21 -4.83 -4.04
CA ALA A 175 -3.83 -4.33 -3.99
C ALA A 175 -2.90 -4.92 -5.05
N LYS A 176 -3.15 -6.14 -5.53
CA LYS A 176 -2.36 -6.84 -6.57
C LYS A 176 -3.10 -6.96 -7.92
N SER A 177 -4.21 -6.23 -8.10
CA SER A 177 -4.87 -6.18 -9.40
C SER A 177 -3.96 -5.53 -10.44
N PRO A 178 -3.88 -6.08 -11.67
CA PRO A 178 -3.17 -5.44 -12.77
C PRO A 178 -3.73 -4.08 -13.16
N ASN A 179 -4.93 -3.75 -12.68
CA ASN A 179 -5.62 -2.49 -12.95
C ASN A 179 -5.40 -1.45 -11.83
N CYS A 180 -4.79 -1.81 -10.71
CA CYS A 180 -4.42 -0.87 -9.66
C CYS A 180 -3.18 -0.07 -10.06
N ALA A 181 -3.23 1.24 -9.85
CA ALA A 181 -2.20 2.18 -10.24
C ALA A 181 -2.06 3.29 -9.20
N TYR A 182 -1.06 4.11 -9.41
CA TYR A 182 -0.76 5.30 -8.62
C TYR A 182 -0.60 6.50 -9.53
N ARG A 183 -0.94 7.68 -9.03
CA ARG A 183 -0.60 8.97 -9.62
C ARG A 183 -0.21 9.95 -8.51
N LEU A 184 0.46 11.04 -8.87
CA LEU A 184 0.76 12.08 -7.89
C LEU A 184 -0.53 12.76 -7.41
N GLU A 185 -0.61 13.01 -6.10
CA GLU A 185 -1.66 13.83 -5.51
C GLU A 185 -1.53 15.29 -6.01
N ASN A 186 -2.66 15.93 -6.29
CA ASN A 186 -2.68 17.22 -6.97
C ASN A 186 -2.03 18.36 -6.16
N ALA A 187 -2.14 18.38 -4.84
CA ALA A 187 -1.50 19.43 -4.02
C ALA A 187 0.02 19.19 -3.95
N PHE A 188 0.47 17.94 -3.82
CA PHE A 188 1.89 17.62 -3.89
C PHE A 188 2.49 17.96 -5.26
N LYS A 189 1.79 17.64 -6.34
CA LYS A 189 2.19 18.01 -7.69
C LYS A 189 2.35 19.52 -7.85
N ARG A 190 1.41 20.32 -7.33
CA ARG A 190 1.50 21.79 -7.34
C ARG A 190 2.70 22.31 -6.56
N ILE A 191 3.06 21.68 -5.44
CA ILE A 191 4.28 22.03 -4.69
C ILE A 191 5.52 21.82 -5.55
N LEU A 192 5.60 20.70 -6.27
CA LEU A 192 6.72 20.41 -7.16
C LEU A 192 6.84 21.42 -8.33
N GLN A 193 5.71 21.94 -8.80
CA GLN A 193 5.61 22.89 -9.92
C GLN A 193 5.74 24.36 -9.50
N ALA A 194 5.62 24.67 -8.22
CA ALA A 194 5.64 26.05 -7.70
C ALA A 194 7.04 26.67 -7.79
N ASP A 195 7.08 28.00 -7.77
CA ASP A 195 8.34 28.77 -7.81
C ASP A 195 9.22 28.53 -6.58
N GLU A 196 10.53 28.84 -6.71
CA GLU A 196 11.52 28.68 -5.63
C GLU A 196 11.15 29.40 -4.34
N LYS A 197 10.42 30.50 -4.43
CA LYS A 197 9.99 31.28 -3.26
C LYS A 197 8.73 30.74 -2.60
N GLU A 198 7.91 30.00 -3.33
CA GLU A 198 6.57 29.57 -2.90
C GLU A 198 6.54 28.15 -2.35
N TRP A 199 7.24 27.22 -3.03
CA TRP A 199 7.15 25.79 -2.67
C TRP A 199 7.50 25.49 -1.20
N PRO A 200 8.48 26.18 -0.52
CA PRO A 200 8.78 25.86 0.87
C PRO A 200 7.63 26.18 1.82
N GLY A 201 6.92 27.30 1.58
CA GLY A 201 5.73 27.68 2.33
C GLY A 201 4.57 26.72 2.09
N MET A 202 4.34 26.33 0.84
CA MET A 202 3.32 25.35 0.46
C MET A 202 3.63 23.97 1.09
N LEU A 203 4.88 23.52 1.02
CA LEU A 203 5.30 22.26 1.61
C LEU A 203 5.10 22.27 3.13
N LYS A 204 5.51 23.32 3.82
CA LYS A 204 5.32 23.48 5.27
C LYS A 204 3.84 23.39 5.68
N ALA A 205 2.95 23.99 4.90
CA ALA A 205 1.51 23.88 5.14
C ALA A 205 1.01 22.45 4.85
N TRP A 206 1.51 21.82 3.79
CA TRP A 206 1.08 20.51 3.34
C TRP A 206 1.50 19.37 4.28
N VAL A 207 2.66 19.47 4.95
CA VAL A 207 3.16 18.47 5.91
C VAL A 207 2.67 18.66 7.34
N ARG A 208 1.84 19.65 7.63
CA ARG A 208 1.25 19.78 8.96
C ARG A 208 0.51 18.51 9.35
N GLU A 209 0.63 18.12 10.61
CA GLU A 209 0.06 16.86 11.12
C GLU A 209 -1.45 16.72 10.84
N ASP A 210 -2.19 17.81 10.99
CA ASP A 210 -3.62 17.87 10.69
C ASP A 210 -3.92 17.60 9.21
N MET A 211 -3.13 18.20 8.30
CA MET A 211 -3.29 18.03 6.85
C MET A 211 -2.87 16.64 6.37
N VAL A 212 -1.82 16.06 6.97
CA VAL A 212 -1.40 14.67 6.68
C VAL A 212 -2.51 13.69 7.10
N ARG A 213 -3.06 13.91 8.29
CA ARG A 213 -4.16 13.10 8.82
C ARG A 213 -5.41 13.21 7.96
N GLU A 214 -5.81 14.41 7.56
CA GLU A 214 -6.98 14.62 6.70
C GLU A 214 -6.85 13.92 5.35
N ARG A 215 -5.65 13.96 4.73
CA ARG A 215 -5.38 13.20 3.49
C ARG A 215 -5.43 11.70 3.71
N ALA A 216 -4.85 11.21 4.79
CA ALA A 216 -4.89 9.79 5.14
C ALA A 216 -6.34 9.30 5.34
N GLU A 217 -7.16 10.08 6.05
CA GLU A 217 -8.59 9.78 6.24
C GLU A 217 -9.40 9.81 4.95
N LEU A 218 -9.09 10.75 4.05
CA LEU A 218 -9.74 10.81 2.74
C LEU A 218 -9.40 9.57 1.91
N GLN A 219 -8.13 9.20 1.84
CA GLN A 219 -7.69 8.02 1.12
C GLN A 219 -8.26 6.73 1.75
N ALA A 220 -8.38 6.67 3.08
CA ALA A 220 -9.03 5.58 3.78
C ALA A 220 -10.48 5.41 3.36
N ARG A 221 -11.28 6.48 3.38
CA ARG A 221 -12.68 6.44 2.93
C ARG A 221 -12.82 5.97 1.48
N ILE A 222 -11.99 6.51 0.59
CA ILE A 222 -12.01 6.15 -0.83
C ILE A 222 -11.73 4.65 -1.03
N ALA A 223 -10.81 4.09 -0.26
CA ALA A 223 -10.52 2.67 -0.38
C ALA A 223 -11.62 1.79 0.26
N ASP A 224 -12.21 2.21 1.39
CA ASP A 224 -13.34 1.48 1.98
C ASP A 224 -14.53 1.44 1.03
N GLU A 225 -14.82 2.55 0.36
CA GLU A 225 -15.82 2.59 -0.70
C GLU A 225 -15.47 1.63 -1.85
N SER A 226 -14.19 1.57 -2.24
CA SER A 226 -13.71 0.65 -3.29
C SER A 226 -13.79 -0.82 -2.89
N ARG A 227 -13.54 -1.16 -1.61
CA ARG A 227 -13.57 -2.54 -1.07
C ARG A 227 -14.95 -3.13 -0.94
N GLN A 228 -15.95 -2.33 -0.71
CA GLN A 228 -17.34 -2.83 -0.67
C GLN A 228 -17.73 -3.59 -1.95
N PHE A 229 -16.88 -3.54 -2.98
CA PHE A 229 -17.08 -4.21 -4.26
C PHE A 229 -16.25 -5.49 -4.45
N LEU A 230 -15.22 -5.74 -3.62
CA LEU A 230 -14.36 -6.92 -3.75
C LEU A 230 -13.93 -7.44 -2.38
N ASP A 231 -14.29 -8.68 -2.13
CA ASP A 231 -13.81 -9.49 -1.03
C ASP A 231 -12.32 -9.78 -1.21
N THR A 232 -11.47 -9.24 -0.35
CA THR A 232 -10.04 -9.53 -0.38
C THR A 232 -9.74 -10.64 0.62
N LYS A 233 -9.21 -11.75 0.14
CA LYS A 233 -8.78 -12.88 0.99
C LYS A 233 -7.87 -12.46 2.15
N HIS A 234 -7.23 -11.31 2.06
CA HIS A 234 -6.36 -10.76 3.09
C HIS A 234 -7.19 -10.14 4.23
N SER A 235 -8.14 -9.26 3.91
CA SER A 235 -9.04 -8.65 4.91
C SER A 235 -9.84 -9.70 5.67
N ASP A 236 -10.36 -10.72 4.98
CA ASP A 236 -11.04 -11.86 5.62
C ASP A 236 -10.14 -12.61 6.60
N LEU A 237 -8.84 -12.72 6.26
CA LEU A 237 -7.88 -13.42 7.11
C LEU A 237 -7.56 -12.60 8.35
N ILE A 238 -7.42 -11.27 8.22
CA ILE A 238 -7.26 -10.33 9.34
C ILE A 238 -8.51 -10.36 10.24
N GLU A 239 -9.70 -10.24 9.67
CA GLU A 239 -10.96 -10.31 10.41
C GLU A 239 -11.08 -11.63 11.16
N SER A 240 -10.75 -12.75 10.51
CA SER A 240 -10.75 -14.08 11.13
C SER A 240 -9.74 -14.17 12.28
N ALA A 241 -8.56 -13.54 12.16
CA ALA A 241 -7.60 -13.48 13.25
C ALA A 241 -8.14 -12.67 14.43
N CYS A 242 -8.75 -11.52 14.19
CA CYS A 242 -9.35 -10.68 15.22
C CYS A 242 -10.51 -11.38 15.94
N THR A 243 -11.35 -12.13 15.22
CA THR A 243 -12.56 -12.76 15.76
C THR A 243 -12.32 -14.13 16.39
N HIS A 244 -11.34 -14.90 15.92
CA HIS A 244 -11.10 -16.27 16.36
C HIS A 244 -9.80 -16.44 17.14
N TYR A 245 -8.68 -15.87 16.65
CA TYR A 245 -7.38 -16.03 17.28
C TYR A 245 -7.25 -15.17 18.53
N VAL A 246 -7.53 -13.88 18.44
CA VAL A 246 -7.34 -12.93 19.55
C VAL A 246 -8.09 -13.34 20.82
N PRO A 247 -9.40 -13.62 20.78
CA PRO A 247 -10.13 -13.98 22.00
C PRO A 247 -9.65 -15.28 22.64
N ARG A 248 -9.11 -16.20 21.84
CA ARG A 248 -8.71 -17.52 22.30
C ARG A 248 -7.29 -17.57 22.86
N PHE A 249 -6.33 -16.93 22.18
CA PHE A 249 -4.92 -17.06 22.48
C PHE A 249 -4.32 -15.81 23.11
N LEU A 250 -5.00 -14.67 23.02
CA LEU A 250 -4.55 -13.38 23.53
C LEU A 250 -5.57 -12.74 24.49
N PRO A 251 -6.01 -13.47 25.54
CA PRO A 251 -6.98 -12.92 26.50
C PRO A 251 -6.38 -11.67 27.17
N GLY A 252 -7.19 -10.63 27.34
CA GLY A 252 -6.76 -9.36 27.93
C GLY A 252 -6.04 -8.39 26.98
N TYR A 253 -5.83 -8.77 25.73
CA TYR A 253 -5.33 -7.85 24.72
C TYR A 253 -6.48 -7.11 24.03
N ALA A 254 -6.35 -5.78 23.94
CA ALA A 254 -7.26 -4.92 23.20
C ALA A 254 -6.65 -4.56 21.83
N ILE A 255 -7.47 -4.56 20.78
CA ILE A 255 -7.03 -4.16 19.45
C ILE A 255 -6.86 -2.64 19.43
N LEU A 256 -5.66 -2.17 19.12
CA LEU A 256 -5.33 -0.75 18.95
C LEU A 256 -5.47 -0.30 17.50
N TYR A 257 -5.08 -1.17 16.58
CA TYR A 257 -5.04 -0.88 15.15
C TYR A 257 -5.26 -2.15 14.33
N VAL A 258 -5.97 -2.00 13.23
CA VAL A 258 -6.14 -3.03 12.20
C VAL A 258 -5.88 -2.40 10.85
N ASP A 259 -4.93 -2.97 10.10
CA ASP A 259 -4.75 -2.67 8.68
C ASP A 259 -5.71 -3.55 7.87
N ASP A 260 -6.73 -2.96 7.35
CA ASP A 260 -7.76 -3.67 6.61
C ASP A 260 -7.38 -3.97 5.14
N GLY A 261 -6.08 -4.05 4.84
CA GLY A 261 -5.54 -4.67 3.62
C GLY A 261 -5.04 -3.75 2.53
N ASP A 262 -5.16 -2.43 2.65
CA ASP A 262 -4.54 -1.49 1.71
C ASP A 262 -3.33 -0.73 2.26
N GLY A 263 -2.92 -1.10 3.48
CA GLY A 263 -1.74 -0.59 4.16
C GLY A 263 -1.74 0.92 4.41
N ASP A 264 -1.39 1.31 5.63
CA ASP A 264 -0.94 2.66 5.96
C ASP A 264 -2.03 3.66 6.39
N ARG A 265 -3.13 3.18 6.99
CA ARG A 265 -4.23 4.08 7.36
C ARG A 265 -4.56 4.03 8.82
N ILE A 266 -4.14 5.05 9.52
CA ILE A 266 -4.47 5.24 10.91
C ILE A 266 -5.64 6.21 10.97
N THR A 267 -6.80 5.71 11.38
CA THR A 267 -7.99 6.54 11.56
C THR A 267 -7.87 7.44 12.79
N LYS A 268 -8.81 8.38 12.97
CA LYS A 268 -8.87 9.20 14.22
C LYS A 268 -9.10 8.31 15.44
N GLU A 269 -9.95 7.31 15.29
CA GLU A 269 -10.24 6.34 16.34
C GLU A 269 -9.00 5.53 16.69
N ASP A 270 -8.21 5.11 15.70
CA ASP A 270 -6.93 4.43 15.92
C ASP A 270 -5.94 5.34 16.65
N CYS A 271 -5.83 6.61 16.22
CA CYS A 271 -5.00 7.60 16.92
C CYS A 271 -5.39 7.77 18.38
N VAL A 272 -6.68 7.78 18.69
CA VAL A 272 -7.16 7.89 20.08
C VAL A 272 -6.78 6.62 20.86
N ARG A 273 -7.01 5.42 20.29
CA ARG A 273 -6.64 4.15 20.92
C ARG A 273 -5.13 4.04 21.16
N LEU A 274 -4.33 4.39 20.16
CA LEU A 274 -2.87 4.37 20.24
C LEU A 274 -2.34 5.35 21.29
N LYS A 275 -2.84 6.59 21.30
CA LYS A 275 -2.52 7.58 22.33
C LYS A 275 -2.92 7.11 23.73
N GLY A 276 -4.08 6.47 23.87
CA GLY A 276 -4.54 5.86 25.11
C GLY A 276 -3.60 4.75 25.62
N ALA A 277 -2.92 4.08 24.72
CA ALA A 277 -1.88 3.11 25.02
C ALA A 277 -0.48 3.73 25.13
N GLY A 278 -0.32 5.06 25.10
CA GLY A 278 0.97 5.74 25.15
C GLY A 278 1.82 5.60 23.88
N ILE A 279 1.18 5.32 22.74
CA ILE A 279 1.85 5.18 21.44
C ILE A 279 1.60 6.41 20.61
N THR A 280 2.68 7.04 20.15
CA THR A 280 2.64 8.14 19.18
C THR A 280 3.30 7.67 17.89
N ILE A 281 2.53 7.56 16.82
CA ILE A 281 3.02 7.10 15.53
C ILE A 281 3.63 8.27 14.77
N SER A 282 4.81 8.03 14.20
CA SER A 282 5.46 8.91 13.26
C SER A 282 5.30 8.39 11.83
N LEU A 283 5.50 9.27 10.84
CA LEU A 283 5.44 8.91 9.42
C LEU A 283 6.49 7.86 8.99
N SER A 284 7.46 7.58 9.87
CA SER A 284 8.51 6.58 9.64
C SER A 284 8.22 5.21 10.24
N ASP A 285 7.17 5.10 11.07
CA ASP A 285 6.87 3.84 11.74
C ASP A 285 6.07 2.94 10.77
N SER A 286 6.55 1.73 10.53
CA SER A 286 5.84 0.71 9.77
C SER A 286 4.82 0.03 10.66
N MET A 287 3.55 0.07 10.26
CA MET A 287 2.47 -0.55 11.02
C MET A 287 2.25 -2.00 10.59
N PRO A 288 1.97 -2.91 11.54
CA PRO A 288 1.58 -4.27 11.26
C PRO A 288 0.11 -4.36 10.78
N ASP A 289 -0.31 -5.53 10.28
CA ASP A 289 -1.70 -5.78 9.93
C ASP A 289 -2.64 -5.65 11.15
N VAL A 290 -2.21 -6.13 12.33
CA VAL A 290 -2.95 -5.91 13.60
C VAL A 290 -1.96 -5.60 14.71
N LEU A 291 -2.22 -4.51 15.45
CA LEU A 291 -1.50 -4.17 16.67
C LEU A 291 -2.44 -4.26 17.87
N LEU A 292 -2.03 -5.01 18.89
CA LEU A 292 -2.79 -5.19 20.12
C LEU A 292 -1.94 -4.75 21.34
N TRP A 293 -2.64 -4.43 22.42
CA TRP A 293 -2.05 -4.01 23.67
C TRP A 293 -2.76 -4.65 24.86
N ASN A 294 -1.99 -5.21 25.76
CA ASN A 294 -2.48 -5.65 27.07
C ASN A 294 -2.19 -4.56 28.09
N ARG A 295 -3.23 -3.97 28.65
CA ARG A 295 -3.12 -2.85 29.58
C ARG A 295 -2.45 -3.27 30.92
N ASP A 296 -2.72 -4.47 31.39
CA ASP A 296 -2.28 -4.92 32.70
C ASP A 296 -0.77 -5.25 32.71
N THR A 297 -0.28 -5.85 31.61
CA THR A 297 1.13 -6.21 31.46
C THR A 297 1.93 -5.15 30.70
N ASN A 298 1.27 -4.16 30.11
CA ASN A 298 1.86 -3.18 29.17
C ASN A 298 2.62 -3.79 27.99
N ASN A 299 2.23 -4.99 27.56
CA ASN A 299 2.80 -5.68 26.41
C ASN A 299 2.04 -5.37 25.13
N LEU A 300 2.76 -5.35 24.01
CA LEU A 300 2.19 -5.34 22.67
C LEU A 300 2.08 -6.75 22.10
N TRP A 301 1.22 -6.91 21.12
CA TRP A 301 1.17 -8.08 20.25
C TRP A 301 0.91 -7.67 18.82
N VAL A 302 1.60 -8.32 17.92
CA VAL A 302 1.53 -8.08 16.47
C VAL A 302 1.00 -9.32 15.78
N ILE A 303 0.08 -9.13 14.84
CA ILE A 303 -0.40 -10.17 13.95
C ILE A 303 -0.13 -9.73 12.52
N GLU A 304 0.40 -10.63 11.70
CA GLU A 304 0.62 -10.46 10.26
C GLU A 304 -0.13 -11.54 9.50
N ALA A 305 -1.01 -11.14 8.61
CA ALA A 305 -1.83 -12.03 7.80
C ALA A 305 -1.19 -12.26 6.42
N VAL A 306 -0.84 -13.50 6.12
CA VAL A 306 -0.07 -13.84 4.91
C VAL A 306 -0.97 -14.44 3.84
N THR A 307 -1.14 -13.71 2.75
CA THR A 307 -1.77 -14.20 1.53
C THR A 307 -0.78 -14.37 0.39
N SER A 308 0.33 -13.62 0.41
CA SER A 308 1.37 -13.66 -0.62
C SER A 308 2.77 -13.41 -0.11
N ASP A 309 2.93 -12.55 0.89
CA ASP A 309 4.16 -12.15 1.59
C ASP A 309 3.75 -11.46 2.90
N GLY A 310 4.70 -11.12 3.75
CA GLY A 310 4.47 -10.36 4.97
C GLY A 310 4.65 -11.16 6.26
N GLU A 311 5.28 -12.34 6.21
CA GLU A 311 5.57 -13.13 7.42
C GLU A 311 6.35 -12.31 8.47
N VAL A 312 6.20 -12.69 9.72
CA VAL A 312 7.03 -12.17 10.82
C VAL A 312 8.43 -12.76 10.71
N ASP A 313 9.31 -12.04 10.04
CA ASP A 313 10.72 -12.38 9.91
C ASP A 313 11.58 -11.69 11.00
N GLU A 314 12.86 -12.01 11.08
CA GLU A 314 13.79 -11.45 12.07
C GLU A 314 13.93 -9.93 11.96
N GLN A 315 13.91 -9.39 10.73
CA GLN A 315 14.01 -7.96 10.50
C GLN A 315 12.78 -7.22 11.03
N LYS A 316 11.60 -7.78 10.78
CA LYS A 316 10.33 -7.23 11.29
C LYS A 316 10.29 -7.27 12.81
N ILE A 317 10.70 -8.38 13.43
CA ILE A 317 10.83 -8.49 14.90
C ILE A 317 11.77 -7.41 15.43
N SER A 318 12.94 -7.24 14.84
CA SER A 318 13.92 -6.23 15.27
C SER A 318 13.33 -4.81 15.22
N ASN A 319 12.65 -4.46 14.14
CA ASN A 319 12.05 -3.14 13.96
C ASN A 319 10.92 -2.87 14.96
N LEU A 320 10.04 -3.86 15.16
CA LEU A 320 8.89 -3.72 16.05
C LEU A 320 9.28 -3.80 17.54
N ARG A 321 10.38 -4.47 17.90
CA ARG A 321 10.97 -4.38 19.25
C ARG A 321 11.45 -2.98 19.55
N LYS A 322 12.18 -2.34 18.63
CA LYS A 322 12.60 -0.94 18.76
C LYS A 322 11.41 0.00 18.89
N PHE A 323 10.35 -0.26 18.12
CA PHE A 323 9.10 0.49 18.24
C PHE A 323 8.48 0.33 19.64
N ALA A 324 8.39 -0.88 20.17
CA ALA A 324 7.87 -1.14 21.51
C ALA A 324 8.73 -0.45 22.58
N GLU A 325 10.05 -0.55 22.52
CA GLU A 325 11.00 0.12 23.42
C GLU A 325 10.86 1.64 23.38
N LYS A 326 10.78 2.24 22.18
CA LYS A 326 10.56 3.69 21.96
C LYS A 326 9.32 4.18 22.70
N HIS A 327 8.30 3.33 22.81
CA HIS A 327 7.01 3.66 23.46
C HIS A 327 6.88 3.11 24.88
N GLY A 328 7.99 2.70 25.53
CA GLY A 328 8.01 2.25 26.91
C GLY A 328 7.16 0.99 27.16
N LYS A 329 7.07 0.09 26.19
CA LYS A 329 6.37 -1.19 26.35
C LYS A 329 7.25 -2.22 27.02
N MET A 330 6.65 -3.09 27.85
CA MET A 330 7.37 -4.11 28.61
C MET A 330 7.82 -5.29 27.74
N GLY A 331 7.11 -5.55 26.65
CA GLY A 331 7.43 -6.60 25.71
C GLY A 331 6.51 -6.55 24.47
N ILE A 332 6.85 -7.38 23.49
CA ILE A 332 6.09 -7.53 22.26
C ILE A 332 6.13 -8.98 21.79
N GLY A 333 4.95 -9.55 21.51
CA GLY A 333 4.77 -10.86 20.90
C GLY A 333 4.34 -10.79 19.45
N PHE A 334 4.44 -11.90 18.74
CA PHE A 334 4.26 -11.93 17.29
C PHE A 334 3.53 -13.19 16.84
N THR A 335 2.64 -13.04 15.87
CA THR A 335 1.95 -14.14 15.20
C THR A 335 1.88 -13.91 13.70
N THR A 336 2.28 -14.92 12.92
CA THR A 336 2.01 -15.02 11.49
C THR A 336 0.75 -15.86 11.30
N VAL A 337 -0.20 -15.34 10.50
CA VAL A 337 -1.48 -15.99 10.23
C VAL A 337 -1.55 -16.45 8.78
N TYR A 338 -1.93 -17.71 8.57
CA TYR A 338 -2.19 -18.30 7.25
C TYR A 338 -3.62 -18.77 7.15
N ARG A 339 -4.16 -18.81 5.93
CA ARG A 339 -5.50 -19.34 5.68
C ARG A 339 -5.55 -20.87 5.80
N SER A 340 -4.55 -21.55 5.26
CA SER A 340 -4.51 -23.02 5.19
C SER A 340 -3.12 -23.60 5.39
N TRP A 341 -3.06 -24.87 5.73
CA TRP A 341 -1.81 -25.66 5.77
C TRP A 341 -1.10 -25.66 4.42
N ARG A 342 -1.87 -25.67 3.33
CA ARG A 342 -1.33 -25.62 1.97
C ARG A 342 -0.60 -24.30 1.71
N ASP A 343 -1.17 -23.19 2.11
CA ASP A 343 -0.55 -21.86 1.95
C ASP A 343 0.72 -21.76 2.79
N THR A 344 0.66 -22.24 4.05
CA THR A 344 1.84 -22.31 4.94
C THR A 344 2.97 -23.12 4.31
N ALA A 345 2.68 -24.34 3.82
CA ALA A 345 3.67 -25.20 3.20
C ALA A 345 4.25 -24.59 1.91
N ALA A 346 3.43 -23.98 1.08
CA ALA A 346 3.86 -23.31 -0.15
C ALA A 346 4.81 -22.14 0.14
N ARG A 347 4.54 -21.38 1.19
CA ARG A 347 5.35 -20.22 1.59
C ARG A 347 6.63 -20.67 2.28
N GLN A 348 6.51 -21.46 3.33
CA GLN A 348 7.66 -21.86 4.15
C GLN A 348 8.56 -22.89 3.44
N GLY A 349 8.03 -23.69 2.52
CA GLY A 349 8.86 -24.52 1.65
C GLY A 349 9.83 -23.72 0.78
N LYS A 350 9.46 -22.48 0.44
CA LYS A 350 10.27 -21.60 -0.41
C LYS A 350 11.12 -20.59 0.37
N TYR A 351 10.55 -19.93 1.37
CA TYR A 351 11.18 -18.75 1.99
C TYR A 351 11.82 -19.07 3.35
N LYS A 352 11.24 -19.96 4.15
CA LYS A 352 11.74 -20.37 5.47
C LYS A 352 12.07 -19.16 6.37
N ASN A 353 11.18 -18.16 6.35
CA ASN A 353 11.44 -16.83 6.92
C ASN A 353 10.65 -16.54 8.20
N ILE A 354 9.92 -17.51 8.76
CA ILE A 354 9.29 -17.34 10.08
C ILE A 354 10.39 -17.25 11.14
N ALA A 355 10.39 -16.14 11.86
CA ALA A 355 11.40 -15.89 12.88
C ALA A 355 11.19 -16.75 14.14
N PRO A 356 12.25 -17.27 14.74
CA PRO A 356 12.20 -17.94 16.05
C PRO A 356 11.61 -17.03 17.14
N GLY A 357 10.81 -17.61 18.03
CA GLY A 357 10.10 -16.88 19.08
C GLY A 357 8.81 -16.20 18.63
N SER A 358 8.38 -16.40 17.38
CA SER A 358 7.07 -15.99 16.90
C SER A 358 6.11 -17.18 16.82
N TYR A 359 4.81 -16.89 16.81
CA TYR A 359 3.77 -17.90 16.67
C TYR A 359 3.28 -17.98 15.24
N VAL A 360 2.75 -19.14 14.85
CA VAL A 360 2.02 -19.39 13.61
C VAL A 360 0.62 -19.86 13.96
N TRP A 361 -0.39 -19.23 13.35
CA TRP A 361 -1.77 -19.67 13.45
C TRP A 361 -2.35 -19.90 12.06
N ILE A 362 -3.16 -20.97 11.92
CA ILE A 362 -3.73 -21.38 10.65
C ILE A 362 -5.25 -21.42 10.80
N LEU A 363 -5.96 -20.61 10.00
CA LEU A 363 -7.40 -20.48 10.05
C LEU A 363 -8.12 -21.81 9.80
N GLU A 364 -7.57 -22.67 8.95
CA GLU A 364 -8.11 -24.03 8.69
C GLU A 364 -8.07 -24.94 9.94
N ASP A 365 -7.19 -24.68 10.90
CA ASP A 365 -7.11 -25.38 12.20
C ASP A 365 -7.10 -24.37 13.37
N PRO A 366 -8.20 -23.67 13.62
CA PRO A 366 -8.23 -22.51 14.48
C PRO A 366 -8.06 -22.81 15.97
N SER A 367 -8.02 -24.09 16.32
CA SER A 367 -7.89 -24.54 17.71
C SER A 367 -6.45 -24.55 18.22
N LYS A 368 -5.47 -24.38 17.35
CA LYS A 368 -4.04 -24.52 17.66
C LYS A 368 -3.24 -23.32 17.17
N HIS A 369 -2.18 -23.01 17.90
CA HIS A 369 -1.09 -22.19 17.39
C HIS A 369 0.25 -22.89 17.68
N PHE A 370 1.26 -22.53 16.91
CA PHE A 370 2.58 -23.18 16.94
C PHE A 370 3.65 -22.14 17.21
N LEU A 371 4.52 -22.41 18.18
CA LEU A 371 5.70 -21.59 18.42
C LEU A 371 6.82 -22.02 17.45
N ALA A 372 7.38 -21.09 16.72
CA ALA A 372 8.61 -21.33 15.94
C ALA A 372 9.81 -21.24 16.86
N GLU A 373 10.55 -22.32 17.00
CA GLU A 373 11.77 -22.41 17.79
C GLU A 373 12.96 -22.78 16.92
N SER A 374 14.12 -22.19 17.19
CA SER A 374 15.39 -22.64 16.63
C SER A 374 16.01 -23.66 17.55
N PHE A 375 16.45 -24.75 17.00
CA PHE A 375 17.33 -25.67 17.72
C PHE A 375 18.77 -25.12 17.72
N PRO A 376 19.47 -25.24 18.84
CA PRO A 376 20.87 -24.81 18.94
C PRO A 376 21.81 -25.62 18.06
#